data_10bed6da9a9cc1692734f0738507f272
#
_entry.id   10bed6da9a9cc1692734f0738507f272
#
_cell.length_a   1.000
_cell.length_b   1.000
_cell.length_c   1.000
_cell.angle_alpha   90.00
_cell.angle_beta   90.00
_cell.angle_gamma   90.00
#
_symmetry.space_group_name_H-M   'P 1'
#
loop_
_entity.id
_entity.type
_entity.pdbx_description
1 polymer ?
#
loop_
_entity_poly.entity_id
_entity_poly.type
_entity_poly.pdbx_seq_one_letter_code
_entity_poly.pdbx_strand_id
1 'polypeptide(L)'
;MENKTLKLGQVQLMVGRDKAENIRRACALIRRAAEQGAQLVMLPEMFCCPYENEMFRPNSEEQGGPAQQALSALSRELGIWIVGGTIPEREGEKLYNTCYVYDDQGRQAARHRKVHLFDVNVEGGQYFMESDTFAPGNDITLLDTPWGRLGLCVCFDLRFEELCRVMTLRGARMILAPAAFNMTTGPAHWELLLRQRAVDNQLFTVGTAPARDESGSYVAWGHSMVCEPWGGIVHQCGTGEEVAVTELELSRIDAIRRQLPILSARRTDLYEVR
;
A
#
# COMPACT_ATOMS: atom_id res chain seq x y z
N MET A 1 -23.19 -8.76 6.80
CA MET A 1 -22.25 -9.39 7.75
C MET A 1 -20.88 -9.30 7.16
N GLU A 2 -19.89 -8.77 7.88
CA GLU A 2 -18.50 -8.74 7.40
C GLU A 2 -17.93 -10.15 7.29
N ASN A 3 -17.16 -10.42 6.24
CA ASN A 3 -16.43 -11.68 6.10
C ASN A 3 -15.37 -11.78 7.20
N LYS A 4 -15.30 -12.93 7.87
CA LYS A 4 -14.34 -13.14 8.97
C LYS A 4 -12.92 -13.46 8.52
N THR A 5 -12.77 -13.89 7.27
CA THR A 5 -11.47 -14.21 6.66
C THR A 5 -11.30 -13.47 5.35
N LEU A 6 -10.04 -13.13 5.03
CA LEU A 6 -9.63 -12.53 3.77
C LEU A 6 -8.42 -13.29 3.22
N LYS A 7 -8.50 -13.78 1.98
CA LYS A 7 -7.33 -14.21 1.22
C LYS A 7 -6.74 -13.01 0.49
N LEU A 8 -5.66 -12.48 1.03
CA LEU A 8 -4.94 -11.30 0.53
C LEU A 8 -3.81 -11.73 -0.39
N GLY A 9 -3.81 -11.22 -1.62
CA GLY A 9 -2.71 -11.35 -2.57
C GLY A 9 -1.76 -10.14 -2.49
N GLN A 10 -0.47 -10.38 -2.41
CA GLN A 10 0.56 -9.37 -2.59
C GLN A 10 1.36 -9.68 -3.85
N VAL A 11 1.55 -8.69 -4.71
CA VAL A 11 2.34 -8.78 -5.92
C VAL A 11 3.58 -7.92 -5.77
N GLN A 12 4.71 -8.56 -5.45
CA GLN A 12 6.03 -7.95 -5.44
C GLN A 12 6.59 -7.98 -6.86
N LEU A 13 6.29 -6.94 -7.64
CA LEU A 13 6.60 -6.84 -9.06
C LEU A 13 8.01 -6.28 -9.30
N MET A 14 8.75 -6.86 -10.24
CA MET A 14 9.95 -6.23 -10.83
C MET A 14 9.53 -5.12 -11.79
N VAL A 15 9.87 -3.88 -11.49
CA VAL A 15 9.46 -2.70 -12.26
C VAL A 15 10.57 -2.31 -13.25
N GLY A 16 10.24 -2.35 -14.53
CA GLY A 16 11.15 -1.91 -15.61
C GLY A 16 10.82 -0.49 -16.12
N ARG A 17 11.55 -0.03 -17.14
CA ARG A 17 11.36 1.32 -17.72
C ARG A 17 10.18 1.40 -18.71
N ASP A 18 9.69 0.29 -19.23
CA ASP A 18 8.54 0.23 -20.14
C ASP A 18 7.23 0.11 -19.36
N LYS A 19 6.45 1.20 -19.36
CA LYS A 19 5.16 1.28 -18.67
C LYS A 19 4.15 0.24 -19.13
N ALA A 20 4.06 0.02 -20.45
CA ALA A 20 3.08 -0.92 -20.98
C ALA A 20 3.43 -2.36 -20.57
N GLU A 21 4.71 -2.70 -20.57
CA GLU A 21 5.20 -3.99 -20.09
C GLU A 21 4.98 -4.17 -18.57
N ASN A 22 5.22 -3.12 -17.76
CA ASN A 22 4.93 -3.18 -16.32
C ASN A 22 3.45 -3.43 -16.05
N ILE A 23 2.54 -2.74 -16.76
CA ILE A 23 1.09 -2.95 -16.63
C ILE A 23 0.73 -4.39 -17.05
N ARG A 24 1.25 -4.88 -18.18
CA ARG A 24 1.01 -6.25 -18.65
C ARG A 24 1.47 -7.29 -17.62
N ARG A 25 2.67 -7.13 -17.07
CA ARG A 25 3.24 -8.03 -16.04
C ARG A 25 2.43 -7.97 -14.75
N ALA A 26 2.06 -6.77 -14.29
CA ALA A 26 1.21 -6.60 -13.11
C ALA A 26 -0.10 -7.36 -13.27
N CYS A 27 -0.77 -7.22 -14.42
CA CYS A 27 -2.01 -7.95 -14.72
C CYS A 27 -1.80 -9.47 -14.71
N ALA A 28 -0.69 -9.97 -15.27
CA ALA A 28 -0.38 -11.40 -15.26
C ALA A 28 -0.16 -11.94 -13.83
N LEU A 29 0.55 -11.19 -12.98
CA LEU A 29 0.79 -11.57 -11.59
C LEU A 29 -0.47 -11.48 -10.73
N ILE A 30 -1.35 -10.50 -10.99
CA ILE A 30 -2.67 -10.43 -10.34
C ILE A 30 -3.51 -11.68 -10.68
N ARG A 31 -3.52 -12.13 -11.95
CA ARG A 31 -4.20 -13.37 -12.35
C ARG A 31 -3.67 -14.58 -11.57
N ARG A 32 -2.36 -14.70 -11.44
CA ARG A 32 -1.74 -15.76 -10.64
C ARG A 32 -2.15 -15.72 -9.17
N ALA A 33 -2.30 -14.52 -8.58
CA ALA A 33 -2.83 -14.39 -7.22
C ALA A 33 -4.29 -14.84 -7.14
N ALA A 34 -5.13 -14.45 -8.11
CA ALA A 34 -6.54 -14.85 -8.18
C ALA A 34 -6.70 -16.38 -8.36
N GLU A 35 -5.86 -17.01 -9.19
CA GLU A 35 -5.82 -18.47 -9.36
C GLU A 35 -5.48 -19.20 -8.05
N GLN A 36 -4.71 -18.56 -7.15
CA GLN A 36 -4.43 -19.06 -5.79
C GLN A 36 -5.55 -18.73 -4.78
N GLY A 37 -6.63 -18.11 -5.25
CA GLY A 37 -7.81 -17.80 -4.47
C GLY A 37 -7.78 -16.45 -3.75
N ALA A 38 -6.89 -15.52 -4.13
CA ALA A 38 -6.89 -14.17 -3.59
C ALA A 38 -8.22 -13.46 -3.89
N GLN A 39 -8.76 -12.77 -2.90
CA GLN A 39 -10.02 -12.01 -2.98
C GLN A 39 -9.76 -10.50 -3.08
N LEU A 40 -8.64 -10.05 -2.54
CA LEU A 40 -8.08 -8.71 -2.67
C LEU A 40 -6.60 -8.84 -3.03
N VAL A 41 -6.16 -8.15 -4.08
CA VAL A 41 -4.75 -8.16 -4.51
C VAL A 41 -4.19 -6.74 -4.45
N MET A 42 -2.95 -6.62 -3.98
CA MET A 42 -2.27 -5.35 -3.80
C MET A 42 -0.97 -5.28 -4.61
N LEU A 43 -0.80 -4.21 -5.38
CA LEU A 43 0.42 -3.83 -6.10
C LEU A 43 1.30 -2.89 -5.27
N PRO A 44 2.60 -2.73 -5.61
CA PRO A 44 3.52 -1.82 -4.94
C PRO A 44 3.37 -0.37 -5.37
N GLU A 45 4.04 0.53 -4.66
CA GLU A 45 4.21 1.93 -5.07
C GLU A 45 4.96 2.03 -6.40
N MET A 46 4.50 2.93 -7.30
CA MET A 46 5.05 3.18 -8.63
C MET A 46 5.22 1.91 -9.48
N PHE A 47 4.20 1.04 -9.48
CA PHE A 47 4.28 -0.24 -10.20
C PHE A 47 4.45 -0.10 -11.73
N CYS A 48 4.15 1.07 -12.28
CA CYS A 48 4.15 1.31 -13.73
C CYS A 48 5.44 1.97 -14.27
N CYS A 49 6.32 2.45 -13.39
CA CYS A 49 7.61 3.04 -13.78
C CYS A 49 8.62 2.99 -12.62
N PRO A 50 9.94 3.07 -12.88
CA PRO A 50 10.95 3.18 -11.84
C PRO A 50 10.72 4.38 -10.92
N TYR A 51 11.14 4.25 -9.64
CA TYR A 51 11.01 5.31 -8.64
C TYR A 51 12.11 6.37 -8.81
N GLU A 52 12.04 7.10 -9.93
CA GLU A 52 13.01 8.12 -10.36
C GLU A 52 12.25 9.37 -10.79
N ASN A 53 12.64 10.56 -10.30
CA ASN A 53 11.94 11.81 -10.58
C ASN A 53 11.74 12.07 -12.09
N GLU A 54 12.75 11.73 -12.89
CA GLU A 54 12.72 11.87 -14.36
C GLU A 54 11.68 10.94 -15.03
N MET A 55 11.33 9.83 -14.38
CA MET A 55 10.39 8.84 -14.93
C MET A 55 8.93 9.15 -14.62
N PHE A 56 8.64 9.96 -13.61
CA PHE A 56 7.27 10.16 -13.17
C PHE A 56 6.43 10.95 -14.19
N ARG A 57 6.90 12.11 -14.65
CA ARG A 57 6.14 12.94 -15.60
C ARG A 57 5.88 12.26 -16.94
N PRO A 58 6.87 11.62 -17.61
CA PRO A 58 6.62 10.89 -18.86
C PRO A 58 5.64 9.73 -18.73
N ASN A 59 5.58 9.08 -17.55
CA ASN A 59 4.71 7.95 -17.28
C ASN A 59 3.39 8.33 -16.57
N SER A 60 3.14 9.64 -16.39
CA SER A 60 1.93 10.09 -15.72
C SER A 60 0.67 9.83 -16.56
N GLU A 61 -0.44 9.64 -15.88
CA GLU A 61 -1.77 9.47 -16.48
C GLU A 61 -2.76 10.47 -15.90
N GLU A 62 -3.67 10.92 -16.72
CA GLU A 62 -4.91 11.53 -16.24
C GLU A 62 -5.87 10.45 -15.72
N GLN A 63 -6.95 10.87 -15.08
CA GLN A 63 -7.99 9.95 -14.64
C GLN A 63 -8.54 9.14 -15.82
N GLY A 64 -8.63 7.81 -15.65
CA GLY A 64 -9.05 6.91 -16.72
C GLY A 64 -7.92 6.53 -17.69
N GLY A 65 -6.67 6.72 -17.34
CA GLY A 65 -5.52 6.31 -18.13
C GLY A 65 -5.31 4.80 -18.23
N PRO A 66 -4.33 4.36 -19.03
CA PRO A 66 -4.13 2.94 -19.38
C PRO A 66 -3.98 2.00 -18.18
N ALA A 67 -3.21 2.36 -17.16
CA ALA A 67 -3.04 1.53 -15.97
C ALA A 67 -4.36 1.37 -15.21
N GLN A 68 -5.11 2.47 -15.05
CA GLN A 68 -6.40 2.47 -14.38
C GLN A 68 -7.42 1.63 -15.13
N GLN A 69 -7.51 1.77 -16.46
CA GLN A 69 -8.41 0.97 -17.30
C GLN A 69 -8.08 -0.52 -17.21
N ALA A 70 -6.78 -0.88 -17.26
CA ALA A 70 -6.34 -2.26 -17.17
C ALA A 70 -6.73 -2.91 -15.83
N LEU A 71 -6.49 -2.21 -14.71
CA LEU A 71 -6.81 -2.73 -13.37
C LEU A 71 -8.33 -2.81 -13.13
N SER A 72 -9.10 -1.82 -13.58
CA SER A 72 -10.57 -1.82 -13.51
C SER A 72 -11.18 -2.99 -14.31
N ALA A 73 -10.71 -3.19 -15.54
CA ALA A 73 -11.18 -4.30 -16.38
C ALA A 73 -10.82 -5.65 -15.77
N LEU A 74 -9.60 -5.79 -15.26
CA LEU A 74 -9.11 -7.03 -14.66
C LEU A 74 -9.85 -7.37 -13.36
N SER A 75 -10.09 -6.38 -12.50
CA SER A 75 -10.84 -6.56 -11.26
C SER A 75 -12.25 -7.10 -11.54
N ARG A 76 -12.96 -6.55 -12.54
CA ARG A 76 -14.27 -7.03 -12.99
C ARG A 76 -14.19 -8.43 -13.58
N GLU A 77 -13.18 -8.69 -14.42
CA GLU A 77 -13.01 -9.99 -15.08
C GLU A 77 -12.80 -11.12 -14.07
N LEU A 78 -11.99 -10.87 -13.05
CA LEU A 78 -11.62 -11.85 -12.02
C LEU A 78 -12.61 -11.89 -10.84
N GLY A 79 -13.49 -10.89 -10.71
CA GLY A 79 -14.40 -10.76 -9.56
C GLY A 79 -13.66 -10.56 -8.24
N ILE A 80 -12.55 -9.85 -8.24
CA ILE A 80 -11.70 -9.59 -7.05
C ILE A 80 -11.50 -8.10 -6.84
N TRP A 81 -11.16 -7.71 -5.62
CA TRP A 81 -10.74 -6.35 -5.31
C TRP A 81 -9.26 -6.15 -5.68
N ILE A 82 -8.92 -4.98 -6.23
CA ILE A 82 -7.54 -4.62 -6.56
C ILE A 82 -7.18 -3.28 -5.92
N VAL A 83 -6.17 -3.29 -5.04
CA VAL A 83 -5.45 -2.10 -4.60
C VAL A 83 -4.31 -1.89 -5.58
N GLY A 84 -4.48 -0.93 -6.47
CA GLY A 84 -3.68 -0.76 -7.69
C GLY A 84 -2.26 -0.22 -7.47
N GLY A 85 -1.68 -0.42 -6.28
CA GLY A 85 -0.38 0.19 -5.98
C GLY A 85 -0.44 1.70 -6.11
N THR A 86 0.59 2.31 -6.67
CA THR A 86 0.48 3.72 -7.08
C THR A 86 0.99 3.96 -8.49
N ILE A 87 0.51 5.06 -9.07
CA ILE A 87 0.96 5.60 -10.35
C ILE A 87 1.16 7.12 -10.22
N PRO A 88 1.97 7.73 -11.10
CA PRO A 88 1.98 9.18 -11.26
C PRO A 88 0.66 9.62 -11.89
N GLU A 89 -0.21 10.25 -11.12
CA GLU A 89 -1.46 10.84 -11.61
C GLU A 89 -1.21 12.29 -12.02
N ARG A 90 -1.71 12.71 -13.18
CA ARG A 90 -1.69 14.10 -13.63
C ARG A 90 -3.07 14.73 -13.56
N GLU A 91 -3.16 15.88 -12.89
CA GLU A 91 -4.35 16.72 -12.83
C GLU A 91 -3.94 18.17 -13.14
N GLY A 92 -4.23 18.62 -14.35
CA GLY A 92 -3.72 19.90 -14.86
C GLY A 92 -2.18 19.90 -14.89
N GLU A 93 -1.57 20.90 -14.28
CA GLU A 93 -0.11 21.01 -14.18
C GLU A 93 0.53 20.18 -13.05
N LYS A 94 -0.28 19.68 -12.11
CA LYS A 94 0.18 18.95 -10.94
C LYS A 94 0.28 17.47 -11.19
N LEU A 95 1.28 16.85 -10.56
CA LEU A 95 1.41 15.42 -10.45
C LEU A 95 1.15 14.98 -9.00
N TYR A 96 0.60 13.78 -8.84
CA TYR A 96 0.35 13.16 -7.54
C TYR A 96 0.80 11.70 -7.57
N ASN A 97 1.32 11.22 -6.47
CA ASN A 97 1.57 9.80 -6.25
C ASN A 97 0.27 9.17 -5.75
N THR A 98 -0.44 8.45 -6.62
CA THR A 98 -1.86 8.09 -6.40
C THR A 98 -2.12 6.61 -6.46
N CYS A 99 -2.79 6.10 -5.42
CA CYS A 99 -3.34 4.76 -5.34
C CYS A 99 -4.82 4.78 -5.73
N TYR A 100 -5.20 3.94 -6.70
CA TYR A 100 -6.60 3.66 -7.04
C TYR A 100 -6.99 2.28 -6.54
N VAL A 101 -8.22 2.15 -6.03
CA VAL A 101 -8.78 0.87 -5.61
C VAL A 101 -10.01 0.56 -6.43
N TYR A 102 -10.10 -0.67 -6.92
CA TYR A 102 -11.24 -1.18 -7.69
C TYR A 102 -11.92 -2.31 -6.92
N ASP A 103 -13.26 -2.28 -6.91
CA ASP A 103 -14.06 -3.37 -6.36
C ASP A 103 -14.17 -4.55 -7.37
N ASP A 104 -14.83 -5.64 -6.96
CA ASP A 104 -15.04 -6.83 -7.76
C ASP A 104 -15.92 -6.63 -9.02
N GLN A 105 -16.52 -5.44 -9.19
CA GLN A 105 -17.26 -5.03 -10.39
C GLN A 105 -16.43 -4.09 -11.28
N GLY A 106 -15.17 -3.82 -10.93
CA GLY A 106 -14.29 -2.89 -11.64
C GLY A 106 -14.61 -1.42 -11.41
N ARG A 107 -15.46 -1.09 -10.43
CA ARG A 107 -15.76 0.30 -10.09
C ARG A 107 -14.65 0.84 -9.21
N GLN A 108 -14.26 2.10 -9.42
CA GLN A 108 -13.34 2.78 -8.53
C GLN A 108 -13.98 2.94 -7.15
N ALA A 109 -13.52 2.16 -6.17
CA ALA A 109 -13.99 2.20 -4.79
C ALA A 109 -13.29 3.30 -3.95
N ALA A 110 -12.03 3.62 -4.27
CA ALA A 110 -11.27 4.68 -3.61
C ALA A 110 -10.18 5.25 -4.52
N ARG A 111 -9.74 6.47 -4.17
CA ARG A 111 -8.52 7.12 -4.66
C ARG A 111 -7.81 7.75 -3.47
N HIS A 112 -6.52 7.47 -3.32
CA HIS A 112 -5.68 8.08 -2.30
C HIS A 112 -4.45 8.70 -2.93
N ARG A 113 -4.23 9.99 -2.75
CA ARG A 113 -3.01 10.71 -3.08
C ARG A 113 -2.10 10.75 -1.87
N LYS A 114 -0.85 10.33 -2.02
CA LYS A 114 0.16 10.33 -0.94
C LYS A 114 0.18 11.67 -0.24
N VAL A 115 0.01 11.65 1.09
CA VAL A 115 -0.12 12.86 1.90
C VAL A 115 1.24 13.41 2.28
N HIS A 116 2.18 12.55 2.65
CA HIS A 116 3.52 12.94 3.06
C HIS A 116 4.52 12.55 1.96
N LEU A 117 5.11 13.55 1.34
CA LEU A 117 6.10 13.35 0.28
C LEU A 117 7.46 12.94 0.87
N PHE A 118 8.15 12.06 0.15
CA PHE A 118 9.44 11.52 0.58
C PHE A 118 10.58 12.48 0.24
N ASP A 119 10.75 13.51 1.07
CA ASP A 119 11.83 14.46 0.98
C ASP A 119 12.86 14.11 2.04
N VAL A 120 14.01 13.58 1.61
CA VAL A 120 15.05 13.10 2.52
C VAL A 120 16.44 13.52 2.07
N ASN A 121 17.27 13.83 3.07
CA ASN A 121 18.69 14.06 2.92
C ASN A 121 19.41 13.35 4.07
N VAL A 122 19.75 12.09 3.86
CA VAL A 122 20.38 11.25 4.87
C VAL A 122 21.89 11.34 4.73
N GLU A 123 22.60 11.76 5.77
CA GLU A 123 24.05 11.84 5.78
C GLU A 123 24.66 10.45 5.50
N GLY A 124 25.52 10.37 4.48
CA GLY A 124 26.09 9.10 4.01
C GLY A 124 25.10 8.12 3.37
N GLY A 125 23.87 8.54 3.16
CA GLY A 125 22.78 7.74 2.61
C GLY A 125 22.16 8.38 1.38
N GLN A 126 20.83 8.31 1.30
CA GLN A 126 20.08 8.76 0.14
C GLN A 126 19.68 10.24 0.25
N TYR A 127 19.81 10.94 -0.89
CA TYR A 127 19.15 12.22 -1.15
C TYR A 127 18.01 11.97 -2.14
N PHE A 128 16.80 12.40 -1.82
CA PHE A 128 15.64 12.33 -2.71
C PHE A 128 14.62 13.40 -2.31
N MET A 129 14.11 14.15 -3.30
CA MET A 129 13.08 15.17 -3.11
C MET A 129 11.88 14.81 -3.99
N GLU A 130 10.89 14.14 -3.41
CA GLU A 130 9.66 13.76 -4.11
C GLU A 130 8.82 15.01 -4.44
N SER A 131 8.92 16.06 -3.61
CA SER A 131 8.25 17.34 -3.81
C SER A 131 8.75 18.14 -5.03
N ASP A 132 9.91 17.78 -5.60
CA ASP A 132 10.35 18.37 -6.88
C ASP A 132 9.42 18.00 -8.04
N THR A 133 8.66 16.91 -7.89
CA THR A 133 7.78 16.37 -8.93
C THR A 133 6.32 16.31 -8.51
N PHE A 134 6.02 15.90 -7.29
CA PHE A 134 4.67 15.66 -6.82
C PHE A 134 4.13 16.73 -5.88
N ALA A 135 2.81 16.97 -5.96
CA ALA A 135 2.08 17.69 -4.94
C ALA A 135 1.51 16.70 -3.89
N PRO A 136 1.40 17.09 -2.61
CA PRO A 136 0.80 16.25 -1.59
C PRO A 136 -0.71 16.12 -1.77
N GLY A 137 -1.25 14.96 -1.35
CA GLY A 137 -2.68 14.76 -1.16
C GLY A 137 -3.19 15.46 0.10
N ASN A 138 -4.52 15.60 0.20
CA ASN A 138 -5.17 16.32 1.31
C ASN A 138 -6.23 15.47 2.04
N ASP A 139 -6.32 14.16 1.75
CA ASP A 139 -7.39 13.33 2.24
C ASP A 139 -6.88 12.16 3.08
N ILE A 140 -7.58 11.86 4.16
CA ILE A 140 -7.45 10.61 4.90
C ILE A 140 -8.42 9.62 4.27
N THR A 141 -7.90 8.62 3.56
CA THR A 141 -8.71 7.70 2.76
C THR A 141 -9.07 6.44 3.52
N LEU A 142 -10.36 6.22 3.66
CA LEU A 142 -10.97 5.00 4.18
C LEU A 142 -11.95 4.46 3.15
N LEU A 143 -12.07 3.14 3.06
CA LEU A 143 -13.02 2.48 2.17
C LEU A 143 -13.73 1.32 2.88
N ASP A 144 -15.02 1.18 2.63
CA ASP A 144 -15.81 0.07 3.15
C ASP A 144 -15.72 -1.11 2.17
N THR A 145 -15.44 -2.29 2.69
CA THR A 145 -15.27 -3.52 1.92
C THR A 145 -16.04 -4.67 2.57
N PRO A 146 -16.18 -5.83 1.90
CA PRO A 146 -16.78 -7.02 2.52
C PRO A 146 -16.04 -7.50 3.79
N TRP A 147 -14.82 -7.07 4.00
CA TRP A 147 -13.96 -7.44 5.14
C TRP A 147 -13.90 -6.36 6.23
N GLY A 148 -14.75 -5.36 6.14
CA GLY A 148 -14.76 -4.19 7.00
C GLY A 148 -14.06 -2.99 6.37
N ARG A 149 -13.88 -1.95 7.17
CA ARG A 149 -13.25 -0.71 6.72
C ARG A 149 -11.74 -0.84 6.63
N LEU A 150 -11.15 -0.43 5.51
CA LEU A 150 -9.72 -0.41 5.27
C LEU A 150 -9.22 1.03 5.18
N GLY A 151 -7.99 1.27 5.66
CA GLY A 151 -7.28 2.55 5.50
C GLY A 151 -6.19 2.44 4.44
N LEU A 152 -6.01 3.49 3.66
CA LEU A 152 -4.95 3.60 2.66
C LEU A 152 -3.90 4.62 3.10
N CYS A 153 -2.63 4.25 2.99
CA CYS A 153 -1.50 5.17 3.07
C CYS A 153 -0.46 4.75 2.01
N VAL A 154 0.49 5.61 1.69
CA VAL A 154 1.53 5.31 0.70
C VAL A 154 2.90 5.53 1.32
N CYS A 155 3.69 4.45 1.41
CA CYS A 155 5.12 4.46 1.72
C CYS A 155 5.50 5.35 2.93
N PHE A 156 5.91 6.59 2.65
CA PHE A 156 6.37 7.55 3.67
C PHE A 156 5.29 7.89 4.70
N ASP A 157 4.00 7.79 4.32
CA ASP A 157 2.86 7.97 5.23
C ASP A 157 2.91 7.03 6.44
N LEU A 158 3.49 5.81 6.30
CA LEU A 158 3.66 4.86 7.40
C LEU A 158 4.46 5.40 8.59
N ARG A 159 5.28 6.44 8.37
CA ARG A 159 6.10 7.04 9.43
C ARG A 159 5.28 7.90 10.38
N PHE A 160 4.11 8.34 9.93
CA PHE A 160 3.23 9.24 10.69
C PHE A 160 2.16 8.42 11.40
N GLU A 161 2.41 8.15 12.68
CA GLU A 161 1.52 7.36 13.53
C GLU A 161 0.13 7.97 13.61
N GLU A 162 0.05 9.28 13.64
CA GLU A 162 -1.19 10.05 13.73
C GLU A 162 -2.16 9.69 12.59
N LEU A 163 -1.67 9.55 11.35
CA LEU A 163 -2.48 9.17 10.20
C LEU A 163 -3.10 7.78 10.39
N CYS A 164 -2.28 6.80 10.80
CA CYS A 164 -2.73 5.44 11.06
C CYS A 164 -3.72 5.39 12.24
N ARG A 165 -3.47 6.18 13.28
CA ARG A 165 -4.34 6.30 14.45
C ARG A 165 -5.70 6.88 14.08
N VAL A 166 -5.74 7.97 13.32
CA VAL A 166 -6.99 8.58 12.86
C VAL A 166 -7.81 7.59 12.03
N MET A 167 -7.18 6.88 11.08
CA MET A 167 -7.87 5.84 10.30
C MET A 167 -8.44 4.74 11.20
N THR A 168 -7.67 4.31 12.20
CA THR A 168 -8.10 3.29 13.18
C THR A 168 -9.30 3.75 14.00
N LEU A 169 -9.28 4.98 14.51
CA LEU A 169 -10.36 5.58 15.28
C LEU A 169 -11.63 5.79 14.44
N ARG A 170 -11.47 5.94 13.14
CA ARG A 170 -12.57 5.99 12.16
C ARG A 170 -13.01 4.60 11.68
N GLY A 171 -12.54 3.52 12.33
CA GLY A 171 -12.99 2.16 12.15
C GLY A 171 -12.16 1.30 11.20
N ALA A 172 -10.97 1.71 10.81
CA ALA A 172 -10.09 0.85 10.01
C ALA A 172 -9.75 -0.44 10.78
N ARG A 173 -9.84 -1.56 10.07
CA ARG A 173 -9.45 -2.90 10.54
C ARG A 173 -8.13 -3.37 9.93
N MET A 174 -7.69 -2.68 8.87
CA MET A 174 -6.44 -2.96 8.18
C MET A 174 -5.90 -1.65 7.57
N ILE A 175 -4.59 -1.46 7.60
CA ILE A 175 -3.88 -0.40 6.87
C ILE A 175 -3.15 -1.04 5.69
N LEU A 176 -3.44 -0.55 4.49
CA LEU A 176 -2.80 -0.97 3.25
C LEU A 176 -1.82 0.09 2.80
N ALA A 177 -0.57 -0.30 2.61
CA ALA A 177 0.54 0.59 2.29
C ALA A 177 1.32 0.11 1.06
N PRO A 178 0.92 0.46 -0.18
CA PRO A 178 1.85 0.42 -1.29
C PRO A 178 3.11 1.23 -0.95
N ALA A 179 4.29 0.64 -1.12
CA ALA A 179 5.52 1.30 -0.69
C ALA A 179 6.70 0.92 -1.57
N ALA A 180 7.75 1.75 -1.55
CA ALA A 180 9.02 1.51 -2.20
C ALA A 180 10.18 1.95 -1.28
N PHE A 181 10.30 1.33 -0.10
CA PHE A 181 11.44 1.56 0.78
C PHE A 181 12.73 1.14 0.08
N ASN A 182 13.81 1.90 0.29
CA ASN A 182 15.10 1.69 -0.32
C ASN A 182 16.11 1.00 0.60
N MET A 183 17.33 0.81 0.11
CA MET A 183 18.41 0.14 0.86
C MET A 183 18.91 0.94 2.08
N THR A 184 18.67 2.26 2.15
CA THR A 184 19.02 3.09 3.32
C THR A 184 18.05 2.87 4.48
N THR A 185 16.74 2.91 4.18
CA THR A 185 15.70 2.89 5.22
C THR A 185 14.98 1.55 5.34
N GLY A 186 15.00 0.73 4.31
CA GLY A 186 14.35 -0.58 4.29
C GLY A 186 14.84 -1.50 5.40
N PRO A 187 16.16 -1.80 5.50
CA PRO A 187 16.70 -2.67 6.53
C PRO A 187 16.41 -2.22 7.95
N ALA A 188 16.39 -0.92 8.18
CA ALA A 188 16.24 -0.35 9.52
C ALA A 188 14.78 -0.12 9.95
N HIS A 189 13.89 0.20 8.99
CA HIS A 189 12.58 0.75 9.33
C HIS A 189 11.39 -0.05 8.79
N TRP A 190 11.53 -0.80 7.69
CA TRP A 190 10.40 -1.44 7.02
C TRP A 190 9.60 -2.37 7.93
N GLU A 191 10.26 -3.39 8.48
CA GLU A 191 9.65 -4.33 9.41
C GLU A 191 9.18 -3.62 10.68
N LEU A 192 10.03 -2.77 11.26
CA LEU A 192 9.72 -2.05 12.49
C LEU A 192 8.43 -1.25 12.37
N LEU A 193 8.28 -0.46 11.31
CA LEU A 193 7.09 0.39 11.12
C LEU A 193 5.83 -0.43 10.90
N LEU A 194 5.85 -1.46 10.07
CA LEU A 194 4.66 -2.30 9.82
C LEU A 194 4.22 -3.01 11.10
N ARG A 195 5.13 -3.61 11.84
CA ARG A 195 4.83 -4.27 13.11
C ARG A 195 4.34 -3.27 14.17
N GLN A 196 5.00 -2.11 14.26
CA GLN A 196 4.61 -1.07 15.20
C GLN A 196 3.20 -0.55 14.91
N ARG A 197 2.87 -0.23 13.64
CA ARG A 197 1.51 0.21 13.29
C ARG A 197 0.45 -0.85 13.55
N ALA A 198 0.78 -2.12 13.38
CA ALA A 198 -0.12 -3.22 13.73
C ALA A 198 -0.40 -3.28 15.23
N VAL A 199 0.62 -3.16 16.06
CA VAL A 199 0.51 -3.21 17.54
C VAL A 199 -0.21 -1.98 18.08
N ASP A 200 0.23 -0.76 17.71
CA ASP A 200 -0.32 0.49 18.21
C ASP A 200 -1.82 0.62 17.92
N ASN A 201 -2.22 0.15 16.76
CA ASN A 201 -3.56 0.31 16.23
C ASN A 201 -4.42 -0.95 16.34
N GLN A 202 -3.83 -2.07 16.78
CA GLN A 202 -4.49 -3.36 16.95
C GLN A 202 -5.30 -3.77 15.71
N LEU A 203 -4.62 -3.76 14.55
CA LEU A 203 -5.17 -4.09 13.24
C LEU A 203 -4.11 -4.80 12.38
N PHE A 204 -4.51 -5.31 11.22
CA PHE A 204 -3.52 -5.80 10.25
C PHE A 204 -2.85 -4.65 9.52
N THR A 205 -1.56 -4.78 9.26
CA THR A 205 -0.83 -3.91 8.34
C THR A 205 -0.31 -4.72 7.16
N VAL A 206 -0.46 -4.15 5.96
CA VAL A 206 -0.01 -4.77 4.72
C VAL A 206 0.89 -3.78 3.99
N GLY A 207 2.15 -4.11 3.87
CA GLY A 207 3.11 -3.37 3.06
C GLY A 207 3.46 -4.15 1.81
N THR A 208 3.19 -3.62 0.63
CA THR A 208 3.58 -4.24 -0.64
C THR A 208 4.63 -3.38 -1.34
N ALA A 209 5.80 -3.97 -1.60
CA ALA A 209 6.96 -3.32 -2.17
C ALA A 209 7.26 -3.88 -3.58
N PRO A 210 7.95 -3.12 -4.47
CA PRO A 210 8.50 -3.69 -5.68
C PRO A 210 9.63 -4.67 -5.36
N ALA A 211 9.86 -5.61 -6.28
CA ALA A 211 11.04 -6.46 -6.22
C ALA A 211 12.32 -5.61 -6.35
N ARG A 212 13.39 -6.10 -5.73
CA ARG A 212 14.70 -5.44 -5.78
C ARG A 212 15.33 -5.57 -7.15
N ASP A 213 15.67 -4.45 -7.76
CA ASP A 213 16.53 -4.36 -8.93
C ASP A 213 17.82 -3.64 -8.53
N GLU A 214 18.93 -4.39 -8.42
CA GLU A 214 20.23 -3.82 -8.04
C GLU A 214 20.90 -3.05 -9.17
N SER A 215 20.37 -3.13 -10.39
CA SER A 215 20.86 -2.37 -11.56
C SER A 215 20.27 -0.97 -11.69
N GLY A 216 19.16 -0.69 -10.96
CA GLY A 216 18.48 0.59 -10.98
C GLY A 216 19.18 1.67 -10.15
N SER A 217 18.88 2.93 -10.42
CA SER A 217 19.36 4.08 -9.62
C SER A 217 18.66 4.14 -8.24
N TYR A 218 17.43 3.65 -8.16
CA TYR A 218 16.67 3.48 -6.93
C TYR A 218 16.47 1.99 -6.65
N VAL A 219 17.22 1.47 -5.70
CA VAL A 219 17.16 0.05 -5.32
C VAL A 219 16.13 -0.14 -4.22
N ALA A 220 14.99 -0.76 -4.55
CA ALA A 220 13.96 -1.10 -3.60
C ALA A 220 14.39 -2.18 -2.61
N TRP A 221 13.90 -2.11 -1.37
CA TRP A 221 14.19 -3.11 -0.35
C TRP A 221 13.54 -4.46 -0.64
N GLY A 222 12.38 -4.50 -1.28
CA GLY A 222 11.54 -5.68 -1.41
C GLY A 222 10.83 -6.02 -0.09
N HIS A 223 10.76 -7.30 0.25
CA HIS A 223 10.23 -7.80 1.52
C HIS A 223 8.79 -7.34 1.80
N SER A 224 7.91 -7.44 0.81
CA SER A 224 6.46 -7.24 1.04
C SER A 224 6.02 -8.05 2.24
N MET A 225 5.21 -7.46 3.13
CA MET A 225 4.96 -8.05 4.45
C MET A 225 3.52 -7.83 4.90
N VAL A 226 3.00 -8.81 5.64
CA VAL A 226 1.75 -8.71 6.39
C VAL A 226 2.04 -8.93 7.87
N CYS A 227 1.59 -7.98 8.71
CA CYS A 227 1.67 -8.10 10.16
C CYS A 227 0.27 -8.18 10.77
N GLU A 228 0.13 -9.01 11.80
CA GLU A 228 -1.12 -9.18 12.55
C GLU A 228 -1.22 -8.22 13.75
N PRO A 229 -2.41 -8.04 14.34
CA PRO A 229 -2.65 -7.05 15.41
C PRO A 229 -1.80 -7.21 16.67
N TRP A 230 -1.16 -8.38 16.91
CA TRP A 230 -0.23 -8.60 18.03
C TRP A 230 1.23 -8.28 17.65
N GLY A 231 1.48 -7.85 16.40
CA GLY A 231 2.82 -7.52 15.88
C GLY A 231 3.59 -8.71 15.30
N GLY A 232 2.96 -9.89 15.20
CA GLY A 232 3.54 -11.04 14.51
C GLY A 232 3.55 -10.83 13.00
N ILE A 233 4.59 -11.33 12.34
CA ILE A 233 4.66 -11.38 10.87
C ILE A 233 3.89 -12.61 10.43
N VAL A 234 2.83 -12.40 9.64
CA VAL A 234 2.03 -13.49 9.06
C VAL A 234 2.69 -14.03 7.81
N HIS A 235 3.21 -13.12 6.98
CA HIS A 235 3.97 -13.45 5.77
C HIS A 235 4.98 -12.34 5.45
N GLN A 236 6.10 -12.73 4.86
CA GLN A 236 7.13 -11.83 4.33
C GLN A 236 7.73 -12.44 3.06
N CYS A 237 7.71 -11.68 1.97
CA CYS A 237 8.36 -12.03 0.72
C CYS A 237 9.89 -11.91 0.82
N GLY A 238 10.60 -12.54 -0.11
CA GLY A 238 12.03 -12.31 -0.33
C GLY A 238 12.30 -10.96 -1.00
N THR A 239 13.40 -10.89 -1.76
CA THR A 239 13.79 -9.67 -2.49
C THR A 239 13.38 -9.66 -3.95
N GLY A 240 13.18 -10.84 -4.55
CA GLY A 240 12.84 -11.01 -5.96
C GLY A 240 11.35 -10.82 -6.26
N GLU A 241 10.99 -11.01 -7.52
CA GLU A 241 9.58 -10.99 -7.95
C GLU A 241 8.83 -12.18 -7.34
N GLU A 242 7.71 -11.88 -6.67
CA GLU A 242 6.95 -12.88 -5.94
C GLU A 242 5.45 -12.54 -5.93
N VAL A 243 4.61 -13.58 -5.96
CA VAL A 243 3.18 -13.53 -5.69
C VAL A 243 2.91 -14.35 -4.45
N ALA A 244 2.46 -13.69 -3.40
CA ALA A 244 2.09 -14.34 -2.14
C ALA A 244 0.59 -14.21 -1.91
N VAL A 245 -0.06 -15.30 -1.47
CA VAL A 245 -1.47 -15.27 -1.03
C VAL A 245 -1.54 -15.73 0.42
N THR A 246 -2.03 -14.84 1.28
CA THR A 246 -2.06 -15.04 2.74
C THR A 246 -3.50 -14.99 3.24
N GLU A 247 -3.91 -15.97 4.03
CA GLU A 247 -5.21 -15.98 4.67
C GLU A 247 -5.16 -15.23 6.02
N LEU A 248 -6.02 -14.24 6.19
CA LEU A 248 -6.10 -13.38 7.36
C LEU A 248 -7.39 -13.64 8.14
N GLU A 249 -7.26 -14.04 9.39
CA GLU A 249 -8.39 -14.15 10.32
C GLU A 249 -8.72 -12.81 10.98
N LEU A 250 -9.67 -12.07 10.45
CA LEU A 250 -10.03 -10.72 10.92
C LEU A 250 -10.65 -10.71 12.31
N SER A 251 -11.18 -11.84 12.78
CA SER A 251 -11.67 -12.00 14.17
C SER A 251 -10.60 -11.79 15.24
N ARG A 252 -9.32 -11.97 14.88
CA ARG A 252 -8.17 -11.70 15.78
C ARG A 252 -8.12 -10.25 16.25
N ILE A 253 -8.54 -9.30 15.43
CA ILE A 253 -8.59 -7.87 15.78
C ILE A 253 -9.45 -7.68 17.04
N ASP A 254 -10.68 -8.20 17.00
CA ASP A 254 -11.63 -8.03 18.10
C ASP A 254 -11.20 -8.80 19.35
N ALA A 255 -10.60 -9.98 19.17
CA ALA A 255 -10.05 -10.76 20.26
C ALA A 255 -8.92 -10.01 20.98
N ILE A 256 -7.98 -9.44 20.24
CA ILE A 256 -6.84 -8.70 20.79
C ILE A 256 -7.30 -7.39 21.44
N ARG A 257 -8.21 -6.64 20.83
CA ARG A 257 -8.77 -5.41 21.41
C ARG A 257 -9.50 -5.64 22.73
N ARG A 258 -10.12 -6.83 22.92
CA ARG A 258 -10.71 -7.19 24.21
C ARG A 258 -9.69 -7.58 25.26
N GLN A 259 -8.60 -8.27 24.87
CA GLN A 259 -7.56 -8.73 25.81
C GLN A 259 -6.63 -7.60 26.24
N LEU A 260 -6.31 -6.68 25.36
CA LEU A 260 -5.42 -5.53 25.59
C LEU A 260 -6.09 -4.26 25.04
N PRO A 261 -6.95 -3.57 25.82
CA PRO A 261 -7.83 -2.53 25.32
C PRO A 261 -7.14 -1.17 25.12
N ILE A 262 -6.07 -1.10 24.32
CA ILE A 262 -5.25 0.10 24.11
C ILE A 262 -6.10 1.26 23.57
N LEU A 263 -6.97 1.01 22.60
CA LEU A 263 -7.74 2.07 21.94
C LEU A 263 -8.76 2.72 22.88
N SER A 264 -9.41 1.94 23.75
CA SER A 264 -10.39 2.46 24.71
C SER A 264 -9.76 3.01 26.00
N ALA A 265 -8.51 2.62 26.31
CA ALA A 265 -7.76 3.13 27.46
C ALA A 265 -7.09 4.48 27.22
N ARG A 266 -7.25 5.08 26.03
CA ARG A 266 -6.66 6.37 25.71
C ARG A 266 -7.22 7.47 26.61
N ARG A 267 -6.36 8.33 27.08
CA ARG A 267 -6.66 9.48 27.95
C ARG A 267 -7.04 10.71 27.08
N THR A 268 -8.24 10.64 26.46
CA THR A 268 -8.75 11.72 25.58
C THR A 268 -9.09 13.01 26.34
N ASP A 269 -9.03 12.97 27.66
CA ASP A 269 -9.07 14.13 28.54
C ASP A 269 -7.71 14.88 28.62
N LEU A 270 -6.59 14.23 28.25
CA LEU A 270 -5.25 14.81 28.28
C LEU A 270 -4.68 15.10 26.88
N TYR A 271 -5.09 14.34 25.89
CA TYR A 271 -4.62 14.50 24.50
C TYR A 271 -5.69 14.06 23.51
N GLU A 272 -5.69 14.68 22.36
CA GLU A 272 -6.64 14.42 21.27
C GLU A 272 -5.89 14.16 19.96
N VAL A 273 -6.38 13.17 19.19
CA VAL A 273 -5.97 12.91 17.81
C VAL A 273 -7.19 13.19 16.95
N ARG A 274 -7.09 14.17 16.07
CA ARG A 274 -8.21 14.69 15.25
C ARG A 274 -8.19 14.15 13.84
#